data_9a11e1426d8971e3aea0fe334af690b6
#
_entry.id   9a11e1426d8971e3aea0fe334af690b6
#
_cell.length_a   1.000
_cell.length_b   1.000
_cell.length_c   1.000
_cell.angle_alpha   90.00
_cell.angle_beta   90.00
_cell.angle_gamma   90.00
#
_symmetry.space_group_name_H-M   'P 1'
#
loop_
_entity.id
_entity.type
_entity.pdbx_description
1 polymer ?
#
loop_
_entity_poly.entity_id
_entity_poly.type
_entity_poly.pdbx_seq_one_letter_code
_entity_poly.pdbx_strand_id
1 'polypeptide(L)'
;MKKTNIWALVAPLLLIACTDRTSPEDVAGAAAKTYYQQLAKGQYAEYVDGFYRPDSIPTHYRQQLIENAKMFLAEQTRERGSLAGVHLTRATVDTALHTANAFLLLTFADSSREEIVVPMAQHRGLWYMR
;
A
#
# COMPACT_ATOMS: atom_id res chain seq x y z
N MET A 1 61.61 33.59 -5.83
CA MET A 1 60.48 33.68 -4.89
C MET A 1 59.19 33.35 -5.62
N LYS A 2 58.66 32.23 -5.29
CA LYS A 2 57.45 31.78 -5.93
C LYS A 2 56.31 31.81 -4.93
N LYS A 3 55.32 32.58 -5.21
CA LYS A 3 54.10 32.59 -4.45
C LYS A 3 53.21 31.47 -4.96
N THR A 4 53.04 30.49 -4.15
CA THR A 4 52.04 29.44 -4.44
C THR A 4 50.69 29.94 -4.01
N ASN A 5 49.87 30.27 -4.98
CA ASN A 5 48.47 30.58 -4.71
C ASN A 5 47.74 29.24 -4.50
N ILE A 6 47.48 28.93 -3.25
CA ILE A 6 46.64 27.81 -2.91
C ILE A 6 45.21 28.33 -3.13
N TRP A 7 44.65 27.95 -4.24
CA TRP A 7 43.23 28.12 -4.45
C TRP A 7 42.54 26.99 -3.70
N ALA A 8 42.06 27.33 -2.53
CA ALA A 8 41.12 26.48 -1.86
C ALA A 8 39.82 26.46 -2.67
N LEU A 9 39.69 25.49 -3.49
CA LEU A 9 38.42 25.15 -4.13
C LEU A 9 37.47 24.72 -3.03
N VAL A 10 36.74 25.68 -2.47
CA VAL A 10 35.57 25.36 -1.70
C VAL A 10 34.50 24.97 -2.69
N ALA A 11 34.40 23.68 -2.93
CA ALA A 11 33.27 23.13 -3.67
C ALA A 11 32.01 23.42 -2.84
N PRO A 12 31.04 24.13 -3.37
CA PRO A 12 29.77 24.23 -2.67
C PRO A 12 29.19 22.83 -2.59
N LEU A 13 29.08 22.34 -1.38
CA LEU A 13 28.32 21.14 -1.11
C LEU A 13 26.87 21.47 -1.43
N LEU A 14 26.47 21.17 -2.65
CA LEU A 14 25.06 21.18 -3.01
C LEU A 14 24.42 20.04 -2.24
N LEU A 15 23.94 20.35 -1.06
CA LEU A 15 22.98 19.52 -0.39
C LEU A 15 21.71 19.56 -1.23
N ILE A 16 21.65 18.63 -2.18
CA ILE A 16 20.39 18.29 -2.81
C ILE A 16 19.60 17.60 -1.73
N ALA A 17 18.86 18.37 -0.95
CA ALA A 17 17.84 17.82 -0.13
C ALA A 17 16.76 17.30 -1.09
N CYS A 18 16.87 16.02 -1.47
CA CYS A 18 15.75 15.28 -2.00
C CYS A 18 14.73 15.17 -0.87
N THR A 19 13.92 16.21 -0.71
CA THR A 19 12.69 16.08 0.05
C THR A 19 11.75 15.27 -0.84
N ASP A 20 11.78 13.96 -0.73
CA ASP A 20 10.70 13.13 -1.18
C ASP A 20 9.47 13.53 -0.36
N ARG A 21 8.73 14.49 -0.88
CA ARG A 21 7.44 14.83 -0.32
C ARG A 21 6.46 13.76 -0.76
N THR A 22 6.40 12.71 0.05
CA THR A 22 5.37 11.69 -0.10
C THR A 22 4.03 12.34 0.18
N SER A 23 3.16 12.39 -0.82
CA SER A 23 1.83 12.96 -0.67
C SER A 23 0.95 12.01 0.19
N PRO A 24 -0.11 12.54 0.83
CA PRO A 24 -1.08 11.69 1.53
C PRO A 24 -1.68 10.62 0.61
N GLU A 25 -1.88 10.93 -0.66
CA GLU A 25 -2.38 10.00 -1.67
C GLU A 25 -1.41 8.84 -1.89
N ASP A 26 -0.11 9.13 -1.96
CA ASP A 26 0.93 8.11 -2.12
C ASP A 26 0.97 7.17 -0.92
N VAL A 27 0.84 7.71 0.28
CA VAL A 27 0.87 6.93 1.52
C VAL A 27 -0.36 6.01 1.63
N ALA A 28 -1.54 6.56 1.40
CA ALA A 28 -2.78 5.79 1.42
C ALA A 28 -2.79 4.70 0.35
N GLY A 29 -2.37 5.05 -0.87
CA GLY A 29 -2.27 4.10 -1.98
C GLY A 29 -1.28 2.99 -1.73
N ALA A 30 -0.10 3.32 -1.19
CA ALA A 30 0.92 2.33 -0.84
C ALA A 30 0.44 1.36 0.25
N ALA A 31 -0.32 1.85 1.23
CA ALA A 31 -0.90 1.01 2.26
C ALA A 31 -1.90 0.00 1.67
N ALA A 32 -2.81 0.46 0.82
CA ALA A 32 -3.77 -0.41 0.14
C ALA A 32 -3.06 -1.48 -0.69
N LYS A 33 -2.06 -1.08 -1.47
CA LYS A 33 -1.25 -2.00 -2.26
C LYS A 33 -0.59 -3.06 -1.39
N THR A 34 -0.02 -2.66 -0.27
CA THR A 34 0.64 -3.58 0.67
C THR A 34 -0.34 -4.63 1.19
N TYR A 35 -1.54 -4.24 1.59
CA TYR A 35 -2.55 -5.19 2.07
C TYR A 35 -2.93 -6.21 1.00
N TYR A 36 -3.14 -5.78 -0.22
CA TYR A 36 -3.47 -6.69 -1.33
C TYR A 36 -2.28 -7.56 -1.76
N GLN A 37 -1.04 -7.07 -1.62
CA GLN A 37 0.15 -7.89 -1.81
C GLN A 37 0.25 -8.98 -0.74
N GLN A 38 -0.10 -8.68 0.50
CA GLN A 38 -0.19 -9.68 1.57
C GLN A 38 -1.22 -10.76 1.24
N LEU A 39 -2.40 -10.35 0.77
CA LEU A 39 -3.42 -11.30 0.30
C LEU A 39 -2.86 -12.20 -0.81
N ALA A 40 -2.21 -11.61 -1.81
CA ALA A 40 -1.62 -12.36 -2.93
C ALA A 40 -0.55 -13.37 -2.51
N LYS A 41 0.18 -13.07 -1.44
CA LYS A 41 1.23 -13.93 -0.87
C LYS A 41 0.70 -14.98 0.11
N GLY A 42 -0.60 -15.03 0.33
CA GLY A 42 -1.21 -15.94 1.30
C GLY A 42 -1.06 -15.51 2.75
N GLN A 43 -0.71 -14.25 2.99
CA GLN A 43 -0.63 -13.66 4.33
C GLN A 43 -2.02 -13.15 4.73
N TYR A 44 -2.94 -14.09 4.92
CA TYR A 44 -4.37 -13.76 5.12
C TYR A 44 -4.63 -13.08 6.45
N ALA A 45 -3.90 -13.42 7.49
CA ALA A 45 -4.03 -12.80 8.81
C ALA A 45 -3.67 -11.31 8.75
N GLU A 46 -2.55 -10.97 8.11
CA GLU A 46 -2.11 -9.60 7.92
C GLU A 46 -3.10 -8.81 7.07
N TYR A 47 -3.63 -9.40 6.02
CA TYR A 47 -4.67 -8.78 5.19
C TYR A 47 -5.92 -8.47 6.01
N VAL A 48 -6.40 -9.42 6.81
CA VAL A 48 -7.58 -9.25 7.66
C VAL A 48 -7.35 -8.19 8.73
N ASP A 49 -6.16 -8.17 9.32
CA ASP A 49 -5.79 -7.17 10.34
C ASP A 49 -5.60 -5.76 9.74
N GLY A 50 -5.52 -5.65 8.43
CA GLY A 50 -5.45 -4.39 7.71
C GLY A 50 -6.78 -3.63 7.62
N PHE A 51 -7.89 -4.22 8.05
CA PHE A 51 -9.18 -3.54 8.10
C PHE A 51 -9.35 -2.74 9.38
N TYR A 52 -9.86 -1.53 9.24
CA TYR A 52 -10.16 -0.68 10.39
C TYR A 52 -11.29 -1.28 11.21
N ARG A 53 -11.02 -1.43 12.52
CA ARG A 53 -12.00 -1.85 13.50
C ARG A 53 -11.80 -1.03 14.76
N PRO A 54 -12.81 -0.22 15.15
CA PRO A 54 -12.69 0.61 16.36
C PRO A 54 -12.60 -0.24 17.63
N ASP A 55 -13.21 -1.42 17.62
CA ASP A 55 -13.21 -2.35 18.74
C ASP A 55 -12.52 -3.66 18.36
N SER A 56 -11.97 -4.33 19.37
CA SER A 56 -11.42 -5.67 19.16
C SER A 56 -12.54 -6.66 18.80
N ILE A 57 -12.22 -7.59 17.92
CA ILE A 57 -13.16 -8.64 17.51
C ILE A 57 -12.83 -9.95 18.21
N PRO A 58 -13.84 -10.82 18.44
CA PRO A 58 -13.60 -12.15 19.00
C PRO A 58 -12.66 -12.96 18.11
N THR A 59 -11.82 -13.80 18.72
CA THR A 59 -10.85 -14.63 18.03
C THR A 59 -11.49 -15.53 16.97
N HIS A 60 -12.64 -16.13 17.25
CA HIS A 60 -13.34 -16.99 16.31
C HIS A 60 -13.88 -16.22 15.10
N TYR A 61 -14.30 -14.96 15.30
CA TYR A 61 -14.75 -14.11 14.20
C TYR A 61 -13.57 -13.72 13.31
N ARG A 62 -12.45 -13.33 13.91
CA ARG A 62 -11.22 -13.05 13.17
C ARG A 62 -10.79 -14.27 12.35
N GLN A 63 -10.83 -15.46 12.93
CA GLN A 63 -10.50 -16.70 12.23
C GLN A 63 -11.43 -16.96 11.05
N GLN A 64 -12.72 -16.65 11.19
CA GLN A 64 -13.68 -16.77 10.09
C GLN A 64 -13.34 -15.80 8.94
N LEU A 65 -12.93 -14.58 9.25
CA LEU A 65 -12.51 -13.62 8.22
C LEU A 65 -11.25 -14.09 7.49
N ILE A 66 -10.32 -14.72 8.19
CA ILE A 66 -9.12 -15.31 7.58
C ILE A 66 -9.52 -16.43 6.62
N GLU A 67 -10.40 -17.33 7.03
CA GLU A 67 -10.90 -18.40 6.17
C GLU A 67 -11.65 -17.85 4.95
N ASN A 68 -12.44 -16.79 5.13
CA ASN A 68 -13.12 -16.13 4.03
C ASN A 68 -12.13 -15.53 3.01
N ALA A 69 -11.04 -14.95 3.47
CA ALA A 69 -9.99 -14.42 2.58
C ALA A 69 -9.32 -15.53 1.78
N LYS A 70 -9.03 -16.67 2.42
CA LYS A 70 -8.50 -17.87 1.75
C LYS A 70 -9.44 -18.37 0.67
N MET A 71 -10.72 -18.48 0.99
CA MET A 71 -11.74 -18.97 0.07
C MET A 71 -11.90 -18.05 -1.12
N PHE A 72 -11.91 -16.73 -0.87
CA PHE A 72 -11.98 -15.73 -1.93
C PHE A 72 -10.81 -15.88 -2.91
N LEU A 73 -9.57 -15.93 -2.39
CA LEU A 73 -8.39 -16.05 -3.25
C LEU A 73 -8.35 -17.40 -3.99
N ALA A 74 -8.75 -18.50 -3.33
CA ALA A 74 -8.83 -19.80 -3.95
C ALA A 74 -9.82 -19.83 -5.12
N GLU A 75 -10.97 -19.14 -4.98
CA GLU A 75 -11.97 -19.00 -6.03
C GLU A 75 -11.40 -18.24 -7.23
N GLN A 76 -10.75 -17.11 -6.99
CA GLN A 76 -10.11 -16.33 -8.04
C GLN A 76 -9.02 -17.13 -8.76
N THR A 77 -8.20 -17.85 -8.00
CA THR A 77 -7.13 -18.70 -8.55
C THR A 77 -7.69 -19.81 -9.44
N ARG A 78 -8.82 -20.38 -9.08
CA ARG A 78 -9.47 -21.41 -9.88
C ARG A 78 -10.00 -20.87 -11.20
N GLU A 79 -10.55 -19.66 -11.20
CA GLU A 79 -11.17 -19.04 -12.37
C GLU A 79 -10.18 -18.35 -13.29
N ARG A 80 -9.14 -17.72 -12.73
CA ARG A 80 -8.25 -16.80 -13.45
C ARG A 80 -6.76 -17.12 -13.32
N GLY A 81 -6.43 -18.17 -12.57
CA GLY A 81 -5.07 -18.44 -12.15
C GLY A 81 -4.70 -17.56 -10.94
N SER A 82 -3.46 -17.69 -10.48
CA SER A 82 -2.99 -16.97 -9.30
C SER A 82 -3.02 -15.45 -9.50
N LEU A 83 -3.23 -14.73 -8.42
CA LEU A 83 -3.07 -13.27 -8.39
C LEU A 83 -1.57 -12.95 -8.54
N ALA A 84 -1.18 -12.51 -9.75
CA ALA A 84 0.22 -12.36 -10.14
C ALA A 84 0.78 -10.97 -9.81
N GLY A 85 -0.06 -9.94 -9.79
CA GLY A 85 0.40 -8.58 -9.54
C GLY A 85 -0.68 -7.69 -8.96
N VAL A 86 -0.22 -6.73 -8.15
CA VAL A 86 -1.04 -5.67 -7.58
C VAL A 86 -0.37 -4.34 -7.94
N HIS A 87 -1.06 -3.49 -8.69
CA HIS A 87 -0.52 -2.22 -9.14
C HIS A 87 -1.40 -1.08 -8.62
N LEU A 88 -0.77 -0.08 -8.05
CA LEU A 88 -1.46 1.16 -7.68
C LEU A 88 -1.60 2.03 -8.92
N THR A 89 -2.83 2.34 -9.33
CA THR A 89 -3.09 3.24 -10.46
C THR A 89 -3.23 4.68 -10.01
N ARG A 90 -3.96 4.92 -8.94
CA ARG A 90 -4.11 6.24 -8.31
C ARG A 90 -4.75 6.11 -6.94
N ALA A 91 -4.71 7.18 -6.18
CA ALA A 91 -5.45 7.31 -4.93
C ALA A 91 -6.01 8.72 -4.80
N THR A 92 -7.13 8.84 -4.12
CA THR A 92 -7.72 10.12 -3.72
C THR A 92 -7.85 10.16 -2.21
N VAL A 93 -7.60 11.32 -1.61
CA VAL A 93 -7.68 11.50 -0.15
C VAL A 93 -8.61 12.64 0.18
N ASP A 94 -9.51 12.41 1.13
CA ASP A 94 -10.29 13.45 1.80
C ASP A 94 -9.63 13.71 3.16
N THR A 95 -8.89 14.80 3.25
CA THR A 95 -8.14 15.15 4.46
C THR A 95 -9.06 15.57 5.62
N ALA A 96 -10.23 16.12 5.32
CA ALA A 96 -11.19 16.52 6.35
C ALA A 96 -11.84 15.30 7.02
N LEU A 97 -12.13 14.26 6.27
CA LEU A 97 -12.77 13.04 6.77
C LEU A 97 -11.76 11.95 7.15
N HIS A 98 -10.46 12.16 6.90
CA HIS A 98 -9.42 11.14 7.10
C HIS A 98 -9.73 9.82 6.38
N THR A 99 -10.23 9.93 5.16
CA THR A 99 -10.55 8.79 4.31
C THR A 99 -9.82 8.88 2.98
N ALA A 100 -9.75 7.75 2.29
CA ALA A 100 -9.17 7.69 0.96
C ALA A 100 -9.84 6.60 0.14
N ASN A 101 -9.65 6.66 -1.16
CA ASN A 101 -9.94 5.57 -2.08
C ASN A 101 -8.66 5.26 -2.85
N ALA A 102 -8.19 4.04 -2.78
CA ALA A 102 -7.07 3.56 -3.57
C ALA A 102 -7.61 2.73 -4.74
N PHE A 103 -7.11 3.00 -5.94
CA PHE A 103 -7.48 2.29 -7.15
C PHE A 103 -6.33 1.34 -7.49
N LEU A 104 -6.60 0.04 -7.40
CA LEU A 104 -5.63 -1.00 -7.66
C LEU A 104 -6.01 -1.77 -8.92
N LEU A 105 -5.01 -2.07 -9.74
CA LEU A 105 -5.14 -2.99 -10.84
C LEU A 105 -4.59 -4.35 -10.42
N LEU A 106 -5.46 -5.35 -10.37
CA LEU A 106 -5.09 -6.74 -10.11
C LEU A 106 -4.83 -7.45 -11.43
N THR A 107 -3.71 -8.15 -11.53
CA THR A 107 -3.38 -8.97 -12.69
C THR A 107 -3.30 -10.43 -12.28
N PHE A 108 -3.84 -11.31 -13.12
CA PHE A 108 -3.92 -12.74 -12.84
C PHE A 108 -3.06 -13.54 -13.83
N ALA A 109 -2.76 -14.78 -13.49
CA ALA A 109 -1.89 -15.63 -14.29
C ALA A 109 -2.42 -15.91 -15.71
N ASP A 110 -3.74 -15.85 -15.91
CA ASP A 110 -4.38 -15.97 -17.22
C ASP A 110 -4.31 -14.68 -18.07
N SER A 111 -3.58 -13.67 -17.59
CA SER A 111 -3.48 -12.32 -18.17
C SER A 111 -4.73 -11.45 -18.02
N SER A 112 -5.75 -11.92 -17.34
CA SER A 112 -6.90 -11.07 -17.02
C SER A 112 -6.52 -9.99 -16.00
N ARG A 113 -7.23 -8.86 -16.05
CA ARG A 113 -7.02 -7.70 -15.18
C ARG A 113 -8.34 -7.24 -14.61
N GLU A 114 -8.28 -6.74 -13.39
CA GLU A 114 -9.45 -6.16 -12.73
C GLU A 114 -9.03 -4.92 -11.96
N GLU A 115 -9.68 -3.80 -12.22
CA GLU A 115 -9.50 -2.61 -11.40
C GLU A 115 -10.49 -2.64 -10.24
N ILE A 116 -9.95 -2.46 -9.03
CA ILE A 116 -10.75 -2.40 -7.80
C ILE A 116 -10.54 -1.07 -7.10
N VAL A 117 -11.54 -0.67 -6.34
CA VAL A 117 -11.46 0.49 -5.44
C VAL A 117 -11.40 -0.03 -4.01
N VAL A 118 -10.38 0.39 -3.28
CA VAL A 118 -10.20 0.03 -1.88
C VAL A 118 -10.46 1.27 -1.02
N PRO A 119 -11.59 1.33 -0.32
CA PRO A 119 -11.85 2.40 0.63
C PRO A 119 -10.90 2.29 1.81
N MET A 120 -10.34 3.42 2.23
CA MET A 120 -9.36 3.51 3.31
C MET A 120 -9.80 4.51 4.37
N ALA A 121 -9.40 4.26 5.60
CA ALA A 121 -9.58 5.18 6.72
C ALA A 121 -8.25 5.36 7.45
N GLN A 122 -7.94 6.61 7.81
CA GLN A 122 -6.76 6.92 8.61
C GLN A 122 -7.13 6.96 10.08
N HIS A 123 -6.34 6.27 10.89
CA HIS A 123 -6.48 6.28 12.34
C HIS A 123 -5.10 6.33 12.97
N ARG A 124 -4.87 7.32 13.82
CA ARG A 124 -3.57 7.55 14.48
C ARG A 124 -2.39 7.56 13.50
N GLY A 125 -2.58 8.20 12.36
CA GLY A 125 -1.55 8.33 11.33
C GLY A 125 -1.37 7.12 10.43
N LEU A 126 -2.07 6.01 10.69
CA LEU A 126 -1.99 4.79 9.88
C LEU A 126 -3.22 4.62 9.00
N TRP A 127 -3.01 4.10 7.81
CA TRP A 127 -4.09 3.82 6.87
C TRP A 127 -4.53 2.36 6.97
N TYR A 128 -5.83 2.17 7.07
CA TYR A 128 -6.49 0.86 7.13
C TYR A 128 -7.52 0.76 6.02
N MET A 129 -7.82 -0.45 5.56
CA MET A 129 -8.98 -0.71 4.72
C MET A 129 -10.27 -0.59 5.54
N ARG A 130 -11.37 -0.24 4.89
CA ARG A 130 -12.68 -0.14 5.55
C ARG A 130 -13.79 -0.82 4.73
#